data_1b50ba9ea6e215e948f106161a35fd51
#
_entry.id   1b50ba9ea6e215e948f106161a35fd51
#
_cell.length_a   1.000
_cell.length_b   1.000
_cell.length_c   1.000
_cell.angle_alpha   90.00
_cell.angle_beta   90.00
_cell.angle_gamma   90.00
#
_symmetry.space_group_name_H-M   'P 1'
#
loop_
_entity.id
_entity.type
_entity.pdbx_description
1 polymer ?
#
loop_
_entity_poly.entity_id
_entity_poly.type
_entity_poly.pdbx_seq_one_letter_code
_entity_poly.pdbx_strand_id
1 'polypeptide(L)'
;MKLSLAIGGDTVRFEVERVTIEPFDLAQPVRYDVVLDRLTHWYGTSREWIKKAVVMNDLYVLNNPWSIQANEKHTTYAAMMRLGLPVPETWMLPPKEYEPTNDLQVTLERY
;
A
#
# COMPACT_ATOMS: atom_id res chain seq x y z
N MET A 1 -2.82 18.34 -14.52
CA MET A 1 -1.69 19.28 -14.28
C MET A 1 -0.54 18.87 -15.18
N LYS A 2 0.12 19.85 -15.83
CA LYS A 2 1.29 19.56 -16.68
C LYS A 2 2.55 20.00 -15.94
N LEU A 3 3.52 19.11 -15.88
CA LEU A 3 4.84 19.34 -15.28
C LEU A 3 5.92 19.11 -16.32
N SER A 4 7.03 19.86 -16.22
CA SER A 4 8.23 19.62 -17.02
C SER A 4 9.43 19.59 -16.12
N LEU A 5 10.31 18.62 -16.33
CA LEU A 5 11.56 18.42 -15.59
C LEU A 5 12.72 18.31 -16.56
N ALA A 6 13.79 19.01 -16.27
CA ALA A 6 15.07 18.85 -16.99
C ALA A 6 15.87 17.72 -16.31
N ILE A 7 16.18 16.68 -17.07
CA ILE A 7 16.93 15.52 -16.57
C ILE A 7 18.03 15.21 -17.60
N GLY A 8 19.30 15.31 -17.19
CA GLY A 8 20.45 14.96 -18.05
C GLY A 8 20.59 15.77 -19.35
N GLY A 9 20.02 16.97 -19.40
CA GLY A 9 19.99 17.81 -20.61
C GLY A 9 18.69 17.68 -21.44
N ASP A 10 17.87 16.70 -21.16
CA ASP A 10 16.56 16.51 -21.80
C ASP A 10 15.42 17.13 -20.98
N THR A 11 14.34 17.51 -21.66
CA THR A 11 13.11 17.97 -21.01
C THR A 11 12.06 16.90 -21.05
N VAL A 12 11.76 16.31 -19.91
CA VAL A 12 10.67 15.34 -19.75
C VAL A 12 9.39 16.06 -19.35
N ARG A 13 8.30 15.78 -20.07
CA ARG A 13 6.98 16.36 -19.81
C ARG A 13 6.06 15.31 -19.20
N PHE A 14 5.37 15.68 -18.13
CA PHE A 14 4.41 14.83 -17.44
C PHE A 14 3.02 15.46 -17.51
N GLU A 15 2.03 14.65 -17.84
CA GLU A 15 0.63 14.96 -17.59
C GLU A 15 0.19 14.24 -16.31
N VAL A 16 -0.15 15.00 -15.28
CA VAL A 16 -0.50 14.47 -13.96
C VAL A 16 -1.97 14.67 -13.70
N GLU A 17 -2.65 13.60 -13.36
CA GLU A 17 -4.05 13.61 -12.97
C GLU A 17 -4.30 12.67 -11.77
N ARG A 18 -5.42 12.86 -11.11
CA ARG A 18 -5.87 11.93 -10.08
C ARG A 18 -6.53 10.73 -10.74
N VAL A 19 -6.08 9.54 -10.37
CA VAL A 19 -6.74 8.30 -10.80
C VAL A 19 -8.03 8.11 -10.01
N THR A 20 -9.14 7.95 -10.71
CA THR A 20 -10.41 7.50 -10.12
C THR A 20 -10.61 6.05 -10.55
N ILE A 21 -10.74 5.16 -9.57
CA ILE A 21 -10.89 3.73 -9.82
C ILE A 21 -12.36 3.39 -9.62
N GLU A 22 -13.00 3.02 -10.72
CA GLU A 22 -14.36 2.49 -10.79
C GLU A 22 -14.31 0.99 -11.08
N PRO A 23 -15.44 0.28 -11.13
CA PRO A 23 -15.47 -1.09 -11.62
C PRO A 23 -14.75 -1.19 -12.97
N PHE A 24 -13.84 -2.14 -13.11
CA PHE A 24 -12.96 -2.25 -14.27
C PHE A 24 -12.96 -3.66 -14.86
N ASP A 25 -12.80 -3.73 -16.18
CA ASP A 25 -12.53 -4.95 -16.90
C ASP A 25 -11.03 -5.29 -16.82
N LEU A 26 -10.71 -6.53 -16.47
CA LEU A 26 -9.32 -7.00 -16.40
C LEU A 26 -8.59 -6.92 -17.74
N ALA A 27 -9.29 -7.09 -18.83
CA ALA A 27 -8.71 -7.07 -20.18
C ALA A 27 -8.45 -5.66 -20.71
N GLN A 28 -9.11 -4.64 -20.17
CA GLN A 28 -8.93 -3.27 -20.66
C GLN A 28 -7.55 -2.70 -20.29
N PRO A 29 -6.83 -2.09 -21.25
CA PRO A 29 -5.56 -1.47 -20.97
C PRO A 29 -5.71 -0.24 -20.07
N VAL A 30 -4.66 0.01 -19.30
CA VAL A 30 -4.54 1.21 -18.47
C VAL A 30 -3.78 2.27 -19.27
N ARG A 31 -4.25 3.51 -19.21
CA ARG A 31 -3.71 4.64 -19.99
C ARG A 31 -2.55 5.39 -19.32
N TYR A 32 -2.06 4.91 -18.19
CA TYR A 32 -1.00 5.56 -17.43
C TYR A 32 0.33 4.84 -17.64
N ASP A 33 1.42 5.61 -17.68
CA ASP A 33 2.78 5.08 -17.71
C ASP A 33 3.34 4.89 -16.29
N VAL A 34 2.93 5.79 -15.36
CA VAL A 34 3.39 5.78 -13.97
C VAL A 34 2.22 6.08 -13.03
N VAL A 35 2.13 5.35 -11.93
CA VAL A 35 1.19 5.65 -10.85
C VAL A 35 1.92 5.81 -9.52
N LEU A 36 1.60 6.89 -8.81
CA LEU A 36 2.05 7.11 -7.43
C LEU A 36 0.94 6.64 -6.47
N ASP A 37 1.17 5.49 -5.85
CA ASP A 37 0.24 4.94 -4.88
C ASP A 37 0.54 5.44 -3.46
N ARG A 38 -0.46 6.10 -2.86
CA ARG A 38 -0.38 6.65 -1.49
C ARG A 38 -1.39 6.04 -0.53
N LEU A 39 -2.47 5.45 -1.03
CA LEU A 39 -3.64 5.15 -0.21
C LEU A 39 -4.22 3.74 -0.41
N THR A 40 -3.78 3.00 -1.42
CA THR A 40 -4.48 1.77 -1.81
C THR A 40 -4.30 0.61 -0.84
N HIS A 41 -3.39 0.70 0.12
CA HIS A 41 -3.26 -0.30 1.19
C HIS A 41 -4.54 -0.44 2.04
N TRP A 42 -5.39 0.61 2.08
CA TRP A 42 -6.69 0.58 2.76
C TRP A 42 -7.84 0.10 1.86
N TYR A 43 -7.67 0.14 0.54
CA TYR A 43 -8.75 -0.11 -0.43
C TYR A 43 -8.41 -1.29 -1.33
N GLY A 44 -9.06 -2.43 -1.08
CA GLY A 44 -8.83 -3.68 -1.83
C GLY A 44 -8.99 -3.51 -3.34
N THR A 45 -10.09 -2.90 -3.79
CA THR A 45 -10.37 -2.69 -5.23
C THR A 45 -9.28 -1.87 -5.91
N SER A 46 -8.83 -0.79 -5.28
CA SER A 46 -7.77 0.06 -5.83
C SER A 46 -6.44 -0.68 -5.93
N ARG A 47 -6.10 -1.46 -4.92
CA ARG A 47 -4.90 -2.29 -4.91
C ARG A 47 -4.93 -3.34 -6.02
N GLU A 48 -6.05 -4.01 -6.21
CA GLU A 48 -6.20 -5.01 -7.28
C GLU A 48 -6.16 -4.37 -8.68
N TRP A 49 -6.70 -3.17 -8.85
CA TRP A 49 -6.54 -2.41 -10.09
C TRP A 49 -5.07 -2.10 -10.40
N ILE A 50 -4.29 -1.66 -9.41
CA ILE A 50 -2.85 -1.39 -9.59
C ILE A 50 -2.10 -2.68 -9.94
N LYS A 51 -2.34 -3.77 -9.22
CA LYS A 51 -1.73 -5.06 -9.53
C LYS A 51 -2.04 -5.53 -10.95
N LYS A 52 -3.31 -5.44 -11.35
CA LYS A 52 -3.74 -5.72 -12.73
C LYS A 52 -2.98 -4.87 -13.73
N ALA A 53 -2.86 -3.57 -13.50
CA ALA A 53 -2.19 -2.63 -14.39
C ALA A 53 -0.69 -2.95 -14.52
N VAL A 54 -0.03 -3.34 -13.46
CA VAL A 54 1.37 -3.80 -13.50
C VAL A 54 1.51 -5.08 -14.33
N VAL A 55 0.66 -6.08 -14.08
CA VAL A 55 0.76 -7.39 -14.73
C VAL A 55 0.38 -7.34 -16.22
N MET A 56 -0.64 -6.57 -16.58
CA MET A 56 -1.20 -6.54 -17.93
C MET A 56 -0.64 -5.43 -18.83
N ASN A 57 -0.10 -4.37 -18.25
CA ASN A 57 0.26 -3.17 -18.98
C ASN A 57 1.67 -2.64 -18.64
N ASP A 58 2.46 -3.40 -17.89
CA ASP A 58 3.81 -3.00 -17.46
C ASP A 58 3.85 -1.63 -16.76
N LEU A 59 2.77 -1.25 -16.06
CA LEU A 59 2.65 0.01 -15.37
C LEU A 59 3.76 0.16 -14.31
N TYR A 60 4.51 1.27 -14.37
CA TYR A 60 5.46 1.59 -13.32
C TYR A 60 4.75 2.17 -12.09
N VAL A 61 4.94 1.57 -10.92
CA VAL A 61 4.26 1.97 -9.70
C VAL A 61 5.24 2.32 -8.58
N LEU A 62 5.04 3.47 -8.00
CA LEU A 62 5.59 3.91 -6.72
C LEU A 62 4.41 3.99 -5.73
N ASN A 63 4.37 3.30 -4.73
CA ASN A 63 4.92 2.19 -4.04
C ASN A 63 4.42 0.84 -4.61
N ASN A 64 5.28 -0.15 -4.61
CA ASN A 64 4.91 -1.47 -5.14
C ASN A 64 3.80 -2.13 -4.31
N PRO A 65 2.65 -2.53 -4.92
CA PRO A 65 1.50 -3.02 -4.19
C PRO A 65 1.75 -4.36 -3.46
N TRP A 66 2.64 -5.20 -3.98
CA TRP A 66 3.02 -6.45 -3.30
C TRP A 66 3.92 -6.19 -2.09
N SER A 67 4.85 -5.25 -2.20
CA SER A 67 5.72 -4.85 -1.08
C SER A 67 4.94 -4.19 0.05
N ILE A 68 3.97 -3.34 -0.27
CA ILE A 68 3.10 -2.70 0.74
C ILE A 68 2.30 -3.76 1.50
N GLN A 69 1.75 -4.75 0.81
CA GLN A 69 0.98 -5.82 1.43
C GLN A 69 1.84 -6.71 2.34
N ALA A 70 3.12 -6.88 2.01
CA ALA A 70 4.08 -7.63 2.83
C ALA A 70 4.62 -6.84 4.03
N ASN A 71 4.55 -5.51 4.00
CA ASN A 71 5.12 -4.60 4.99
C ASN A 71 4.11 -4.10 6.03
N GLU A 72 3.27 -4.97 6.54
CA GLU A 72 2.44 -4.61 7.69
C GLU A 72 3.32 -4.40 8.93
N LYS A 73 3.04 -3.34 9.70
CA LYS A 73 3.88 -2.93 10.84
C LYS A 73 4.09 -4.05 11.85
N HIS A 74 3.04 -4.78 12.20
CA HIS A 74 3.14 -5.87 13.18
C HIS A 74 4.03 -7.02 12.68
N THR A 75 3.93 -7.41 11.40
CA THR A 75 4.78 -8.45 10.81
C THR A 75 6.24 -7.98 10.73
N THR A 76 6.46 -6.73 10.35
CA THR A 76 7.80 -6.11 10.32
C THR A 76 8.42 -6.10 11.71
N TYR A 77 7.69 -5.66 12.73
CA TYR A 77 8.19 -5.64 14.11
C TYR A 77 8.46 -7.05 14.65
N ALA A 78 7.60 -8.01 14.36
CA ALA A 78 7.85 -9.42 14.72
C ALA A 78 9.15 -9.96 14.09
N ALA A 79 9.38 -9.66 12.82
CA ALA A 79 10.62 -10.02 12.14
C ALA A 79 11.85 -9.34 12.76
N MET A 80 11.76 -8.05 13.08
CA MET A 80 12.83 -7.29 13.72
C MET A 80 13.16 -7.86 15.12
N MET A 81 12.14 -8.15 15.93
CA MET A 81 12.32 -8.80 17.24
C MET A 81 13.03 -10.13 17.11
N ARG A 82 12.64 -10.95 16.13
CA ARG A 82 13.30 -12.23 15.87
C ARG A 82 14.78 -12.09 15.50
N LEU A 83 15.14 -11.00 14.84
CA LEU A 83 16.52 -10.67 14.47
C LEU A 83 17.30 -9.98 15.61
N GLY A 84 16.70 -9.78 16.78
CA GLY A 84 17.33 -9.07 17.89
C GLY A 84 17.49 -7.57 17.68
N LEU A 85 16.74 -6.97 16.72
CA LEU A 85 16.77 -5.55 16.47
C LEU A 85 15.84 -4.81 17.43
N PRO A 86 16.20 -3.60 17.85
CA PRO A 86 15.35 -2.80 18.75
C PRO A 86 14.07 -2.39 18.04
N VAL A 87 12.94 -2.64 18.68
CA VAL A 87 11.61 -2.21 18.24
C VAL A 87 10.89 -1.51 19.39
N PRO A 88 9.99 -0.57 19.12
CA PRO A 88 9.11 -0.04 20.15
C PRO A 88 8.27 -1.14 20.78
N GLU A 89 7.95 -1.00 22.05
CA GLU A 89 6.94 -1.85 22.67
C GLU A 89 5.61 -1.70 21.92
N THR A 90 5.08 -2.80 21.43
CA THR A 90 3.99 -2.76 20.45
C THR A 90 2.94 -3.81 20.75
N TRP A 91 1.69 -3.38 20.76
CA TRP A 91 0.51 -4.19 21.00
C TRP A 91 -0.36 -4.22 19.76
N MET A 92 -0.81 -5.38 19.37
CA MET A 92 -1.81 -5.51 18.31
C MET A 92 -3.19 -5.49 18.93
N LEU A 93 -3.93 -4.41 18.71
CA LEU A 93 -5.31 -4.30 19.15
C LEU A 93 -6.24 -5.01 18.16
N PRO A 94 -7.35 -5.59 18.65
CA PRO A 94 -8.37 -6.16 17.78
C PRO A 94 -9.06 -5.06 16.94
N PRO A 95 -9.68 -5.41 15.81
CA PRO A 95 -10.46 -4.47 15.03
C PRO A 95 -11.63 -3.92 15.85
N LYS A 96 -12.14 -2.76 15.46
CA LYS A 96 -13.20 -2.03 16.17
C LYS A 96 -14.47 -2.86 16.37
N GLU A 97 -14.76 -3.76 15.43
CA GLU A 97 -15.92 -4.64 15.41
C GLU A 97 -15.73 -5.92 16.24
N TYR A 98 -14.55 -6.05 16.86
CA TYR A 98 -14.27 -7.23 17.69
C TYR A 98 -15.00 -7.13 19.01
N GLU A 99 -15.81 -8.15 19.33
CA GLU A 99 -16.42 -8.29 20.65
C GLU A 99 -15.36 -8.86 21.62
N PRO A 100 -14.98 -8.12 22.68
CA PRO A 100 -13.97 -8.60 23.59
C PRO A 100 -14.44 -9.85 24.33
N THR A 101 -13.64 -10.89 24.31
CA THR A 101 -13.77 -12.02 25.22
C THR A 101 -13.18 -11.64 26.58
N ASN A 102 -13.61 -12.33 27.65
CA ASN A 102 -13.07 -12.12 29.00
C ASN A 102 -11.53 -12.24 29.02
N ASP A 103 -10.97 -13.14 28.21
CA ASP A 103 -9.53 -13.35 28.12
C ASP A 103 -8.78 -12.14 27.56
N LEU A 104 -9.35 -11.47 26.55
CA LEU A 104 -8.77 -10.25 26.00
C LEU A 104 -8.83 -9.10 26.99
N GLN A 105 -9.94 -8.93 27.69
CA GLN A 105 -10.10 -7.89 28.70
C GLN A 105 -9.07 -8.06 29.83
N VAL A 106 -8.92 -9.28 30.35
CA VAL A 106 -7.89 -9.61 31.35
C VAL A 106 -6.48 -9.33 30.86
N THR A 107 -6.20 -9.59 29.56
CA THR A 107 -4.91 -9.29 28.97
C THR A 107 -4.65 -7.80 28.86
N LEU A 108 -5.63 -7.01 28.46
CA LEU A 108 -5.51 -5.54 28.33
C LEU A 108 -5.40 -4.85 29.69
N GLU A 109 -6.03 -5.38 30.74
CA GLU A 109 -5.94 -4.85 32.12
C GLU A 109 -4.56 -5.08 32.79
N ARG A 110 -3.73 -5.98 32.22
CA ARG A 110 -2.37 -6.25 32.72
C ARG A 110 -1.32 -5.24 32.23
N TYR A 111 -1.66 -4.43 31.26
CA TYR A 111 -0.77 -3.47 30.60
C TYR A 111 -1.33 -2.05 30.66
#